data_62d4ad811857f2422c7e76fb787fe606
#
_entry.id   62d4ad811857f2422c7e76fb787fe606
#
_cell.length_a   1.000
_cell.length_b   1.000
_cell.length_c   1.000
_cell.angle_alpha   90.00
_cell.angle_beta   90.00
_cell.angle_gamma   90.00
#
_symmetry.space_group_name_H-M   'P 1'
#
loop_
_entity.id
_entity.type
_entity.pdbx_description
1 polymer ?
#
loop_
_entity_poly.entity_id
_entity_poly.type
_entity_poly.pdbx_seq_one_letter_code
_entity_poly.pdbx_strand_id
1 'polypeptide(L)'
;MTKPTADLVALDAARHKGQGGERPIAPIAKPEDAEMRIAGAVREILQALGEDPDREGLFETPGRVARMYLDVLGGLHEDPREHLHKQFLADQHEGAVIVRDIGFHSMCEHHLLPFFGKAHVPIFRKVVV
;
A
#
# COMPACT_ATOMS: atom_id res chain seq x y z
N MET A 1 1.60 30.45 22.72
CA MET A 1 2.32 29.69 21.69
C MET A 1 3.05 28.53 22.36
N THR A 2 2.38 27.39 22.48
CA THR A 2 2.90 26.17 23.08
C THR A 2 3.56 25.35 21.97
N LYS A 3 4.86 25.04 22.12
CA LYS A 3 5.57 24.08 21.27
C LYS A 3 5.06 22.68 21.57
N PRO A 4 4.49 21.97 20.60
CA PRO A 4 4.41 20.52 20.69
C PRO A 4 5.57 19.97 19.87
N THR A 5 6.41 19.08 20.41
CA THR A 5 7.16 18.23 19.46
C THR A 5 8.38 17.52 20.04
N ALA A 6 8.40 17.21 21.32
CA ALA A 6 9.43 16.29 21.82
C ALA A 6 9.04 14.81 21.57
N ASP A 7 7.75 14.47 21.54
CA ASP A 7 7.30 13.08 21.53
C ASP A 7 7.24 12.45 20.14
N LEU A 8 6.97 13.23 19.08
CA LEU A 8 6.93 12.71 17.71
C LEU A 8 8.32 12.32 17.16
N VAL A 9 9.35 13.10 17.53
CA VAL A 9 10.74 12.83 17.12
C VAL A 9 11.31 11.61 17.86
N ALA A 10 10.87 11.37 19.10
CA ALA A 10 11.30 10.20 19.88
C ALA A 10 10.72 8.88 19.35
N LEU A 11 9.52 8.91 18.78
CA LEU A 11 8.90 7.73 18.13
C LEU A 11 9.61 7.31 16.86
N ASP A 12 10.19 8.23 16.11
CA ASP A 12 10.91 7.94 14.86
C ASP A 12 12.30 7.32 15.14
N ALA A 13 12.99 7.78 16.17
CA ALA A 13 14.31 7.29 16.54
C ALA A 13 14.31 5.86 17.12
N ALA A 14 13.21 5.43 17.74
CA ALA A 14 13.08 4.11 18.33
C ALA A 14 12.79 3.00 17.28
N ARG A 15 12.28 3.37 16.11
CA ARG A 15 11.91 2.42 15.04
C ARG A 15 13.06 2.05 14.09
N HIS A 16 14.14 2.79 14.05
CA HIS A 16 15.23 2.59 13.09
C HIS A 16 16.33 1.60 13.53
N LYS A 17 16.13 0.84 14.60
CA LYS A 17 16.92 -0.36 14.87
C LYS A 17 16.29 -1.58 14.21
N GLY A 18 15.96 -1.45 12.92
CA GLY A 18 15.44 -2.53 12.12
C GLY A 18 16.55 -3.47 11.70
N GLN A 19 16.56 -4.65 12.26
CA GLN A 19 17.19 -5.83 11.72
C GLN A 19 16.68 -6.00 10.29
N GLY A 20 17.59 -6.11 9.30
CA GLY A 20 17.29 -6.48 7.93
C GLY A 20 16.88 -7.95 7.85
N GLY A 21 15.74 -8.30 8.44
CA GLY A 21 15.09 -9.58 8.25
C GLY A 21 14.10 -9.47 7.09
N GLU A 22 14.10 -10.44 6.19
CA GLU A 22 13.02 -10.64 5.23
C GLU A 22 11.68 -10.55 5.96
N ARG A 23 10.84 -9.60 5.58
CA ARG A 23 9.46 -9.54 6.09
C ARG A 23 8.78 -10.84 5.68
N PRO A 24 8.13 -11.55 6.60
CA PRO A 24 7.34 -12.70 6.20
C PRO A 24 6.29 -12.26 5.17
N ILE A 25 6.16 -13.01 4.09
CA ILE A 25 5.15 -12.80 3.04
C ILE A 25 3.77 -13.25 3.58
N ALA A 26 3.45 -12.89 4.80
CA ALA A 26 2.15 -13.16 5.39
C ALA A 26 1.26 -11.92 5.24
N PRO A 27 -0.01 -12.08 4.86
CA PRO A 27 -0.93 -10.96 4.77
C PRO A 27 -1.10 -10.28 6.12
N ILE A 28 -1.15 -8.95 6.08
CA ILE A 28 -1.41 -8.14 7.28
C ILE A 28 -2.93 -8.16 7.51
N ALA A 29 -3.36 -8.52 8.72
CA ALA A 29 -4.78 -8.49 9.06
C ALA A 29 -5.32 -7.06 8.96
N LYS A 30 -6.39 -6.89 8.19
CA LYS A 30 -7.09 -5.61 8.07
C LYS A 30 -7.99 -5.42 9.30
N PRO A 31 -7.88 -4.31 10.05
CA PRO A 31 -8.81 -3.99 11.12
C PRO A 31 -10.24 -3.81 10.60
N GLU A 32 -11.24 -4.31 11.31
CA GLU A 32 -12.66 -4.18 10.93
C GLU A 32 -13.10 -2.70 10.85
N ASP A 33 -12.53 -1.84 11.68
CA ASP A 33 -12.82 -0.40 11.78
C ASP A 33 -11.87 0.47 10.93
N ALA A 34 -11.12 -0.12 10.01
CA ALA A 34 -10.07 0.59 9.25
C ALA A 34 -10.60 1.82 8.51
N GLU A 35 -11.74 1.71 7.82
CA GLU A 35 -12.31 2.85 7.07
C GLU A 35 -12.65 4.02 8.01
N MET A 36 -13.31 3.74 9.12
CA MET A 36 -13.69 4.76 10.10
C MET A 36 -12.47 5.43 10.72
N ARG A 37 -11.44 4.67 11.06
CA ARG A 37 -10.20 5.20 11.64
C ARG A 37 -9.43 6.06 10.66
N ILE A 38 -9.32 5.65 9.40
CA ILE A 38 -8.66 6.44 8.36
C ILE A 38 -9.46 7.71 8.10
N ALA A 39 -10.78 7.64 8.01
CA ALA A 39 -11.64 8.82 7.84
C ALA A 39 -11.46 9.81 8.99
N GLY A 40 -11.40 9.34 10.23
CA GLY A 40 -11.10 10.17 11.40
C GLY A 40 -9.75 10.88 11.29
N ALA A 41 -8.71 10.16 10.91
CA ALA A 41 -7.37 10.72 10.73
C ALA A 41 -7.33 11.79 9.62
N VAL A 42 -8.04 11.58 8.52
CA VAL A 42 -8.15 12.57 7.43
C VAL A 42 -8.87 13.83 7.91
N ARG A 43 -9.91 13.68 8.72
CA ARG A 43 -10.60 14.82 9.34
C ARG A 43 -9.65 15.66 10.20
N GLU A 44 -8.85 15.00 11.03
CA GLU A 44 -7.82 15.66 11.85
C GLU A 44 -6.77 16.39 10.99
N ILE A 45 -6.35 15.78 9.87
CA ILE A 45 -5.42 16.44 8.94
C ILE A 45 -6.03 17.73 8.40
N LEU A 46 -7.29 17.71 7.97
CA LEU A 46 -7.98 18.91 7.44
C LEU A 46 -8.04 20.01 8.50
N GLN A 47 -8.41 19.68 9.73
CA GLN A 47 -8.47 20.62 10.85
C GLN A 47 -7.09 21.20 11.18
N ALA A 48 -6.06 20.36 11.19
CA ALA A 48 -4.68 20.78 11.44
C ALA A 48 -4.15 21.75 10.38
N LEU A 49 -4.65 21.64 9.14
CA LEU A 49 -4.36 22.57 8.05
C LEU A 49 -5.19 23.87 8.12
N GLY A 50 -6.12 23.98 9.05
CA GLY A 50 -7.00 25.13 9.20
C GLY A 50 -8.24 25.11 8.31
N GLU A 51 -8.56 23.94 7.69
CA GLU A 51 -9.75 23.74 6.90
C GLU A 51 -10.95 23.32 7.77
N ASP A 52 -12.15 23.65 7.31
CA ASP A 52 -13.40 23.18 7.90
C ASP A 52 -13.85 21.88 7.21
N PRO A 53 -13.70 20.73 7.87
CA PRO A 53 -14.09 19.43 7.28
C PRO A 53 -15.60 19.28 7.12
N ASP A 54 -16.40 20.13 7.75
CA ASP A 54 -17.87 20.08 7.70
C ASP A 54 -18.46 20.95 6.60
N ARG A 55 -17.65 21.80 5.94
CA ARG A 55 -18.13 22.56 4.78
C ARG A 55 -18.53 21.64 3.63
N GLU A 56 -19.50 22.05 2.82
CA GLU A 56 -20.12 21.26 1.74
C GLU A 56 -19.10 20.56 0.83
N GLY A 57 -18.01 21.21 0.45
CA GLY A 57 -17.00 20.64 -0.45
C GLY A 57 -16.10 19.57 0.20
N LEU A 58 -16.04 19.47 1.53
CA LEU A 58 -15.16 18.55 2.28
C LEU A 58 -15.89 17.51 3.11
N PHE A 59 -17.18 17.64 3.31
CA PHE A 59 -17.97 16.77 4.19
C PHE A 59 -17.78 15.28 3.90
N GLU A 60 -17.73 14.88 2.63
CA GLU A 60 -17.52 13.48 2.27
C GLU A 60 -16.04 13.09 2.04
N THR A 61 -15.12 14.05 2.05
CA THR A 61 -13.72 13.84 1.73
C THR A 61 -13.04 12.84 2.65
N PRO A 62 -13.24 12.85 3.98
CA PRO A 62 -12.65 11.85 4.86
C PRO A 62 -12.99 10.40 4.47
N GLY A 63 -14.26 10.14 4.18
CA GLY A 63 -14.69 8.81 3.76
C GLY A 63 -14.19 8.42 2.36
N ARG A 64 -14.15 9.37 1.41
CA ARG A 64 -13.59 9.10 0.07
C ARG A 64 -12.12 8.75 0.13
N VAL A 65 -11.34 9.49 0.92
CA VAL A 65 -9.91 9.23 1.11
C VAL A 65 -9.69 7.89 1.81
N ALA A 66 -10.49 7.56 2.82
CA ALA A 66 -10.39 6.28 3.50
C ALA A 66 -10.58 5.11 2.55
N ARG A 67 -11.62 5.15 1.70
CA ARG A 67 -11.86 4.11 0.69
C ARG A 67 -10.72 4.02 -0.32
N MET A 68 -10.23 5.16 -0.82
CA MET A 68 -9.07 5.19 -1.72
C MET A 68 -7.84 4.49 -1.10
N TYR A 69 -7.52 4.76 0.17
CA TYR A 69 -6.39 4.09 0.84
C TYR A 69 -6.61 2.58 0.96
N LEU A 70 -7.82 2.14 1.30
CA LEU A 70 -8.15 0.73 1.40
C LEU A 70 -8.04 0.01 0.07
N ASP A 71 -8.45 0.66 -1.02
CA ASP A 71 -8.37 0.11 -2.37
C ASP A 71 -6.91 0.02 -2.85
N VAL A 72 -6.14 1.11 -2.74
CA VAL A 72 -4.75 1.16 -3.22
C VAL A 72 -3.84 0.24 -2.44
N LEU A 73 -4.11 0.03 -1.15
CA LEU A 73 -3.32 -0.81 -0.26
C LEU A 73 -3.93 -2.21 -0.06
N GLY A 74 -4.95 -2.57 -0.82
CA GLY A 74 -5.66 -3.85 -0.69
C GLY A 74 -4.73 -5.06 -0.71
N GLY A 75 -3.70 -5.04 -1.57
CA GLY A 75 -2.72 -6.11 -1.69
C GLY A 75 -1.90 -6.41 -0.41
N LEU A 76 -1.89 -5.51 0.59
CA LEU A 76 -1.27 -5.78 1.89
C LEU A 76 -1.99 -6.89 2.67
N HIS A 77 -3.25 -7.13 2.34
CA HIS A 77 -4.12 -8.08 3.01
C HIS A 77 -4.29 -9.39 2.24
N GLU A 78 -3.65 -9.51 1.06
CA GLU A 78 -3.71 -10.68 0.21
C GLU A 78 -2.47 -11.55 0.37
N ASP A 79 -2.65 -12.87 0.31
CA ASP A 79 -1.52 -13.80 0.21
C ASP A 79 -1.13 -13.95 -1.27
N PRO A 80 0.03 -13.46 -1.70
CA PRO A 80 0.44 -13.57 -3.10
C PRO A 80 0.59 -15.01 -3.58
N ARG A 81 0.75 -15.98 -2.67
CA ARG A 81 0.86 -17.40 -3.00
C ARG A 81 -0.46 -17.98 -3.53
N GLU A 82 -1.60 -17.42 -3.12
CA GLU A 82 -2.92 -17.83 -3.62
C GLU A 82 -3.03 -17.71 -5.14
N HIS A 83 -2.36 -16.70 -5.72
CA HIS A 83 -2.33 -16.48 -7.16
C HIS A 83 -1.48 -17.53 -7.90
N LEU A 84 -0.62 -18.26 -7.20
CA LEU A 84 0.28 -19.28 -7.77
C LEU A 84 -0.27 -20.70 -7.72
N HIS A 85 -1.40 -20.91 -7.06
CA HIS A 85 -2.02 -22.25 -6.97
C HIS A 85 -2.53 -22.79 -8.31
N LYS A 86 -2.92 -21.89 -9.20
CA LYS A 86 -3.47 -22.27 -10.50
C LYS A 86 -2.33 -22.46 -11.49
N GLN A 87 -1.99 -23.70 -11.76
CA GLN A 87 -0.93 -24.07 -12.70
C GLN A 87 -1.53 -24.82 -13.91
N PHE A 88 -0.97 -24.56 -15.07
CA PHE A 88 -1.31 -25.24 -16.31
C PHE A 88 -0.06 -25.95 -16.85
N LEU A 89 -0.27 -27.13 -17.44
CA LEU A 89 0.78 -27.75 -18.24
C LEU A 89 1.02 -26.85 -19.45
N ALA A 90 2.17 -26.24 -19.52
CA ALA A 90 2.55 -25.47 -20.68
C ALA A 90 3.27 -26.35 -21.69
N ASP A 91 2.95 -26.15 -22.96
CA ASP A 91 3.74 -26.70 -24.04
C ASP A 91 5.18 -26.23 -23.97
N GLN A 92 6.12 -27.02 -24.49
CA GLN A 92 7.54 -26.69 -24.42
C GLN A 92 7.83 -25.43 -25.27
N HIS A 93 7.95 -24.28 -24.64
CA HIS A 93 8.43 -23.06 -25.28
C HIS A 93 9.93 -22.89 -25.04
N GLU A 94 10.69 -22.80 -26.12
CA GLU A 94 12.12 -22.50 -26.08
C GLU A 94 12.34 -20.98 -26.16
N GLY A 95 11.99 -20.23 -25.12
CA GLY A 95 12.17 -18.80 -25.17
C GLY A 95 11.69 -18.06 -23.94
N ALA A 96 11.90 -16.75 -23.94
CA ALA A 96 11.34 -15.87 -22.92
C ALA A 96 9.86 -15.62 -23.22
N VAL A 97 9.03 -15.78 -22.21
CA VAL A 97 7.65 -15.31 -22.22
C VAL A 97 7.61 -13.94 -21.55
N ILE A 98 7.10 -12.92 -22.22
CA ILE A 98 7.02 -11.56 -21.67
C ILE A 98 5.55 -11.20 -21.49
N VAL A 99 5.15 -10.98 -20.24
CA VAL A 99 3.87 -10.35 -19.92
C VAL A 99 4.09 -8.85 -19.87
N ARG A 100 3.41 -8.12 -20.75
CA ARG A 100 3.59 -6.68 -20.89
C ARG A 100 2.35 -5.90 -20.46
N ASP A 101 2.57 -4.61 -20.19
CA ASP A 101 1.51 -3.63 -19.91
C ASP A 101 0.66 -3.98 -18.69
N ILE A 102 1.26 -4.63 -17.70
CA ILE A 102 0.59 -4.92 -16.44
C ILE A 102 0.40 -3.59 -15.71
N GLY A 103 -0.83 -3.09 -15.67
CA GLY A 103 -1.15 -1.88 -14.91
C GLY A 103 -1.03 -2.14 -13.40
N PHE A 104 -0.40 -1.22 -12.70
CA PHE A 104 -0.36 -1.26 -11.24
C PHE A 104 -0.54 0.12 -10.64
N HIS A 105 -1.02 0.15 -9.43
CA HIS A 105 -1.04 1.33 -8.57
C HIS A 105 -0.55 0.93 -7.18
N SER A 106 0.05 1.87 -6.48
CA SER A 106 0.59 1.66 -5.14
C SER A 106 0.70 2.98 -4.39
N MET A 107 1.20 2.92 -3.18
CA MET A 107 1.38 4.06 -2.30
C MET A 107 2.86 4.25 -1.96
N CYS A 108 3.37 5.46 -2.09
CA CYS A 108 4.71 5.81 -1.67
C CYS A 108 4.83 5.71 -0.15
N GLU A 109 5.76 4.92 0.36
CA GLU A 109 5.98 4.73 1.80
C GLU A 109 6.39 6.03 2.52
N HIS A 110 7.11 6.93 1.82
CA HIS A 110 7.65 8.15 2.43
C HIS A 110 6.62 9.26 2.59
N HIS A 111 5.69 9.39 1.65
CA HIS A 111 4.79 10.53 1.58
C HIS A 111 3.31 10.14 1.63
N LEU A 112 3.01 8.84 1.59
CA LEU A 112 1.65 8.31 1.45
C LEU A 112 0.90 8.89 0.23
N LEU A 113 1.64 9.18 -0.84
CA LEU A 113 1.07 9.62 -2.11
C LEU A 113 0.90 8.43 -3.05
N PRO A 114 -0.24 8.31 -3.75
CA PRO A 114 -0.44 7.25 -4.72
C PRO A 114 0.43 7.46 -5.96
N PHE A 115 0.89 6.37 -6.54
CA PHE A 115 1.54 6.35 -7.83
C PHE A 115 1.04 5.16 -8.65
N PHE A 116 1.14 5.25 -9.95
CA PHE A 116 0.69 4.22 -10.87
C PHE A 116 1.67 4.09 -12.04
N GLY A 117 1.61 2.95 -12.70
CA GLY A 117 2.48 2.68 -13.82
C GLY A 117 2.14 1.39 -14.56
N LYS A 118 3.06 0.98 -15.41
CA LYS A 118 3.02 -0.30 -16.12
C LYS A 118 4.30 -1.08 -15.84
N ALA A 119 4.13 -2.36 -15.55
CA ALA A 119 5.22 -3.30 -15.39
C ALA A 119 5.28 -4.26 -16.59
N HIS A 120 6.50 -4.72 -16.90
CA HIS A 120 6.73 -5.75 -17.90
C HIS A 120 7.58 -6.83 -17.24
N VAL A 121 7.07 -8.07 -17.22
CA VAL A 121 7.71 -9.18 -16.51
C VAL A 121 8.15 -10.24 -17.52
N PRO A 122 9.45 -10.37 -17.79
CA PRO A 122 9.99 -11.48 -18.56
C PRO A 122 10.12 -12.73 -17.67
N ILE A 123 9.66 -13.87 -18.18
CA ILE A 123 9.78 -15.17 -17.54
C ILE A 123 10.72 -16.01 -18.39
N PHE A 124 11.84 -16.41 -17.81
CA PHE A 124 12.82 -17.28 -18.47
C PHE A 124 12.70 -18.69 -17.91
N ARG A 125 12.67 -19.67 -18.80
CA ARG A 125 12.81 -21.06 -18.39
C ARG A 125 14.25 -21.32 -17.97
N LYS A 126 14.46 -21.83 -16.78
CA LYS A 126 15.78 -22.34 -16.37
C LYS A 126 16.01 -23.66 -17.07
N VAL A 127 16.86 -23.66 -18.09
CA VAL A 127 17.41 -24.92 -18.62
C VAL A 127 18.42 -25.41 -17.59
N VAL A 128 18.10 -26.48 -16.88
CA VAL A 128 19.07 -27.21 -16.07
C VAL A 128 19.86 -28.08 -17.05
N VAL A 129 21.09 -27.70 -17.32
CA VAL A 129 22.07 -28.51 -18.07
C VAL A 129 22.68 -29.50 -17.12
#